data_65e2381d1bc00b2cf9c8235aff29efda
#
_entry.id   65e2381d1bc00b2cf9c8235aff29efda
#
_cell.length_a   1.000
_cell.length_b   1.000
_cell.length_c   1.000
_cell.angle_alpha   90.00
_cell.angle_beta   90.00
_cell.angle_gamma   90.00
#
_symmetry.space_group_name_H-M   'P 1'
#
loop_
_entity.id
_entity.type
_entity.pdbx_description
1 polymer ?
#
loop_
_entity_poly.entity_id
_entity_poly.type
_entity_poly.pdbx_seq_one_letter_code
_entity_poly.pdbx_strand_id
1 'polypeptide(L)'
;MNITVYLGANEGNDASLRRAAAELGTWIGESGNALVYGGSKSGLMGVLADSTLGAGGEVTGVEPQFFIESEFQHDSLTKLIVTKDMSERKGKMIELGDAFIAFPGGTGTLEEIAEVMSKVSLGYIDAPCI
;
A
#
# COMPACT_ATOMS: atom_id res chain seq x y z
N MET A 1 -2.72 -8.40 11.79
CA MET A 1 -1.49 -7.64 11.50
C MET A 1 -1.74 -6.59 10.43
N ASN A 2 -0.88 -5.62 10.36
CA ASN A 2 -0.91 -4.63 9.30
C ASN A 2 0.01 -5.08 8.15
N ILE A 3 -0.54 -5.16 6.95
CA ILE A 3 0.21 -5.56 5.77
C ILE A 3 0.42 -4.32 4.88
N THR A 4 1.66 -3.90 4.73
CA THR A 4 2.02 -2.79 3.84
C THR A 4 2.23 -3.33 2.44
N VAL A 5 1.48 -2.80 1.47
CA VAL A 5 1.57 -3.21 0.07
C VAL A 5 2.07 -2.05 -0.77
N TYR A 6 3.12 -2.30 -1.50
CA TYR A 6 3.71 -1.35 -2.45
C TYR A 6 3.27 -1.71 -3.87
N LEU A 7 2.65 -0.78 -4.56
CA LEU A 7 2.20 -0.97 -5.93
C LEU A 7 2.04 0.37 -6.62
N GLY A 8 2.05 0.35 -7.96
CA GLY A 8 1.75 1.55 -8.74
C GLY A 8 0.25 1.76 -8.89
N ALA A 9 -0.17 2.98 -9.20
CA ALA A 9 -1.57 3.29 -9.48
C ALA A 9 -1.99 2.77 -10.86
N ASN A 10 -1.07 2.70 -11.81
CA ASN A 10 -1.36 2.34 -13.20
C ASN A 10 -1.63 0.84 -13.35
N GLU A 11 -2.78 0.48 -13.92
CA GLU A 11 -3.14 -0.91 -14.21
C GLU A 11 -2.41 -1.46 -15.44
N GLY A 12 -1.89 -0.58 -16.30
CA GLY A 12 -1.34 -0.99 -17.59
C GLY A 12 -2.42 -1.62 -18.47
N ASN A 13 -2.03 -2.57 -19.30
CA ASN A 13 -2.95 -3.30 -20.19
C ASN A 13 -3.20 -4.74 -19.72
N ASP A 14 -2.83 -5.07 -18.49
CA ASP A 14 -2.89 -6.43 -17.97
C ASP A 14 -4.03 -6.59 -16.96
N ALA A 15 -5.13 -7.18 -17.42
CA ALA A 15 -6.29 -7.46 -16.58
C ALA A 15 -5.97 -8.46 -15.46
N SER A 16 -4.93 -9.27 -15.59
CA SER A 16 -4.54 -10.22 -14.55
C SER A 16 -3.98 -9.52 -13.33
N LEU A 17 -3.30 -8.37 -13.50
CA LEU A 17 -2.82 -7.56 -12.37
C LEU A 17 -3.99 -6.99 -11.57
N ARG A 18 -5.02 -6.50 -12.26
CA ARG A 18 -6.22 -6.00 -11.59
C ARG A 18 -6.90 -7.10 -10.77
N ARG A 19 -7.03 -8.28 -11.34
CA ARG A 19 -7.62 -9.44 -10.66
C ARG A 19 -6.78 -9.86 -9.46
N ALA A 20 -5.47 -9.91 -9.60
CA ALA A 20 -4.56 -10.27 -8.52
C ALA A 20 -4.62 -9.23 -7.38
N ALA A 21 -4.72 -7.95 -7.70
CA ALA A 21 -4.86 -6.90 -6.69
C ALA A 21 -6.20 -7.05 -5.92
N ALA A 22 -7.29 -7.37 -6.63
CA ALA A 22 -8.58 -7.61 -6.01
C ALA A 22 -8.55 -8.84 -5.09
N GLU A 23 -7.93 -9.92 -5.53
CA GLU A 23 -7.78 -11.14 -4.73
C GLU A 23 -6.95 -10.91 -3.48
N LEU A 24 -5.84 -10.18 -3.61
CA LEU A 24 -4.99 -9.83 -2.48
C LEU A 24 -5.74 -8.98 -1.46
N GLY A 25 -6.45 -7.94 -1.92
CA GLY A 25 -7.23 -7.07 -1.04
C GLY A 25 -8.33 -7.83 -0.30
N THR A 26 -9.05 -8.69 -1.01
CA THR A 26 -10.09 -9.52 -0.42
C THR A 26 -9.51 -10.46 0.64
N TRP A 27 -8.37 -11.09 0.35
CA TRP A 27 -7.70 -11.96 1.32
C TRP A 27 -7.28 -11.20 2.57
N ILE A 28 -6.72 -10.00 2.41
CA ILE A 28 -6.32 -9.18 3.57
C ILE A 28 -7.53 -8.92 4.47
N GLY A 29 -8.64 -8.50 3.90
CA GLY A 29 -9.87 -8.22 4.66
C GLY A 29 -10.46 -9.46 5.32
N GLU A 30 -10.59 -10.55 4.57
CA GLU A 30 -11.17 -11.80 5.08
C GLU A 30 -10.33 -12.46 6.17
N SER A 31 -9.01 -12.26 6.13
CA SER A 31 -8.07 -12.85 7.09
C SER A 31 -8.00 -12.07 8.40
N GLY A 32 -8.76 -11.00 8.56
CA GLY A 32 -8.73 -10.16 9.75
C GLY A 32 -7.49 -9.26 9.84
N ASN A 33 -6.81 -9.04 8.72
CA ASN A 33 -5.64 -8.16 8.64
C ASN A 33 -6.06 -6.77 8.16
N ALA A 34 -5.17 -5.80 8.30
CA ALA A 34 -5.37 -4.44 7.82
C ALA A 34 -4.38 -4.13 6.71
N LEU A 35 -4.80 -3.29 5.77
CA LEU A 35 -3.97 -2.82 4.66
C LEU A 35 -3.36 -1.47 5.00
N VAL A 36 -2.07 -1.32 4.70
CA VAL A 36 -1.37 -0.02 4.68
C VAL A 36 -0.84 0.17 3.26
N TYR A 37 -1.19 1.28 2.63
CA TYR A 37 -0.77 1.51 1.24
C TYR A 37 -0.65 3.02 0.95
N GLY A 38 -0.45 3.37 -0.31
CA GLY A 38 -0.20 4.74 -0.74
C GLY A 38 -1.37 5.72 -0.72
N GLY A 39 -2.59 5.24 -0.48
CA GLY A 39 -3.74 6.11 -0.27
C GLY A 39 -4.52 6.52 -1.51
N SER A 40 -4.06 6.21 -2.72
CA SER A 40 -4.75 6.60 -3.96
C SER A 40 -6.03 5.81 -4.19
N LYS A 41 -7.00 6.46 -4.84
CA LYS A 41 -8.23 5.84 -5.32
C LYS A 41 -8.10 5.28 -6.74
N SER A 42 -7.00 5.57 -7.43
CA SER A 42 -6.83 5.29 -8.85
C SER A 42 -6.18 3.93 -9.12
N GLY A 43 -6.54 3.32 -10.25
CA GLY A 43 -5.89 2.12 -10.78
C GLY A 43 -5.84 0.96 -9.80
N LEU A 44 -4.71 0.27 -9.76
CA LEU A 44 -4.51 -0.89 -8.90
C LEU A 44 -4.60 -0.56 -7.41
N MET A 45 -4.18 0.64 -7.00
CA MET A 45 -4.29 1.08 -5.61
C MET A 45 -5.76 1.14 -5.19
N GLY A 46 -6.62 1.72 -6.01
CA GLY A 46 -8.05 1.78 -5.75
C GLY A 46 -8.69 0.40 -5.68
N VAL A 47 -8.33 -0.50 -6.59
CA VAL A 47 -8.82 -1.87 -6.60
C VAL A 47 -8.45 -2.60 -5.31
N LEU A 48 -7.20 -2.48 -4.89
CA LEU A 48 -6.71 -3.11 -3.67
C LEU A 48 -7.46 -2.60 -2.43
N ALA A 49 -7.58 -1.29 -2.30
CA ALA A 49 -8.26 -0.67 -1.16
C ALA A 49 -9.75 -1.02 -1.12
N ASP A 50 -10.44 -0.91 -2.24
CA ASP A 50 -11.88 -1.22 -2.33
C ASP A 50 -12.15 -2.68 -2.02
N SER A 51 -11.30 -3.59 -2.49
CA SER A 51 -11.44 -5.02 -2.22
C SER A 51 -11.25 -5.35 -0.75
N THR A 52 -10.30 -4.71 -0.10
CA THR A 52 -10.07 -4.89 1.34
C THR A 52 -11.26 -4.37 2.16
N LEU A 53 -11.73 -3.18 1.83
CA LEU A 53 -12.91 -2.59 2.50
C LEU A 53 -14.16 -3.45 2.28
N GLY A 54 -14.37 -3.92 1.06
CA GLY A 54 -15.50 -4.76 0.71
C GLY A 54 -15.50 -6.10 1.44
N ALA A 55 -14.34 -6.59 1.83
CA ALA A 55 -14.20 -7.82 2.60
C ALA A 55 -14.23 -7.59 4.13
N GLY A 56 -14.53 -6.36 4.56
CA GLY A 56 -14.64 -6.03 5.98
C GLY A 56 -13.32 -5.66 6.66
N GLY A 57 -12.25 -5.46 5.90
CA GLY A 57 -10.95 -5.09 6.44
C GLY A 57 -10.78 -3.60 6.64
N GLU A 58 -9.81 -3.23 7.46
CA GLU A 58 -9.44 -1.84 7.65
C GLU A 58 -8.34 -1.44 6.66
N VAL A 59 -8.39 -0.20 6.19
CA VAL A 59 -7.42 0.33 5.23
C VAL A 59 -6.90 1.68 5.72
N THR A 60 -5.58 1.79 5.83
CA THR A 60 -4.90 3.04 6.12
C THR A 60 -4.13 3.47 4.89
N GLY A 61 -4.42 4.66 4.38
CA GLY A 61 -3.67 5.29 3.31
C GLY A 61 -2.64 6.26 3.88
N VAL A 62 -1.47 6.33 3.27
CA VAL A 62 -0.42 7.28 3.65
C VAL A 62 -0.04 8.09 2.41
N GLU A 63 -0.38 9.37 2.40
CA GLU A 63 -0.13 10.24 1.26
C GLU A 63 0.60 11.53 1.63
N PRO A 64 1.53 12.00 0.80
CA PRO A 64 2.12 13.33 1.01
C PRO A 64 1.10 14.42 0.70
N GLN A 65 1.25 15.57 1.35
CA GLN A 65 0.34 16.69 1.25
C GLN A 65 0.05 17.12 -0.20
N PHE A 66 1.07 17.10 -1.06
CA PHE A 66 0.88 17.55 -2.44
C PHE A 66 -0.04 16.64 -3.25
N PHE A 67 -0.15 15.35 -2.91
CA PHE A 67 -1.13 14.45 -3.56
C PHE A 67 -2.56 14.74 -3.08
N ILE A 68 -2.73 15.16 -1.83
CA ILE A 68 -4.03 15.58 -1.31
C ILE A 68 -4.52 16.80 -2.05
N GLU A 69 -3.63 17.77 -2.28
CA GLU A 69 -3.94 18.99 -3.03
C GLU A 69 -4.34 18.68 -4.48
N SER A 70 -3.86 17.57 -5.04
CA SER A 70 -4.20 17.10 -6.38
C SER A 70 -5.42 16.17 -6.40
N GLU A 71 -6.05 15.93 -5.27
CA GLU A 71 -7.26 15.11 -5.12
C GLU A 71 -7.09 13.64 -5.56
N PHE A 72 -5.90 13.06 -5.34
CA PHE A 72 -5.65 11.66 -5.63
C PHE A 72 -6.06 10.70 -4.51
N GLN A 73 -6.37 11.22 -3.34
CA GLN A 73 -6.69 10.38 -2.18
C GLN A 73 -8.01 9.61 -2.36
N HIS A 74 -8.07 8.44 -1.75
CA HIS A 74 -9.28 7.66 -1.65
C HIS A 74 -10.17 8.26 -0.55
N ASP A 75 -11.47 8.40 -0.81
CA ASP A 75 -12.39 9.10 0.09
C ASP A 75 -13.00 8.21 1.18
N SER A 76 -12.92 6.90 1.04
CA SER A 76 -13.63 5.94 1.93
C SER A 76 -12.70 5.12 2.81
N LEU A 77 -11.45 5.51 2.95
CA LEU A 77 -10.47 4.79 3.77
C LEU A 77 -10.84 4.82 5.26
N THR A 78 -10.48 3.76 5.97
CA THR A 78 -10.63 3.72 7.42
C THR A 78 -9.82 4.84 8.07
N LYS A 79 -8.61 5.10 7.56
CA LYS A 79 -7.75 6.15 8.05
C LYS A 79 -6.86 6.68 6.92
N LEU A 80 -6.69 8.00 6.88
CA LEU A 80 -5.77 8.64 5.95
C LEU A 80 -4.72 9.41 6.78
N ILE A 81 -3.45 9.08 6.58
CA ILE A 81 -2.33 9.77 7.20
C ILE A 81 -1.69 10.67 6.16
N VAL A 82 -1.64 11.97 6.44
CA VAL A 82 -1.04 12.95 5.54
C VAL A 82 0.37 13.24 6.03
N THR A 83 1.36 13.07 5.15
CA THR A 83 2.76 13.36 5.45
C THR A 83 3.20 14.62 4.72
N LYS A 84 4.28 15.24 5.18
CA LYS A 84 4.77 16.48 4.58
C LYS A 84 5.48 16.25 3.24
N ASP A 85 6.10 15.07 3.06
CA ASP A 85 6.85 14.73 1.86
C ASP A 85 6.92 13.21 1.65
N MET A 86 7.58 12.78 0.57
CA MET A 86 7.73 11.36 0.23
C MET A 86 8.63 10.61 1.19
N SER A 87 9.62 11.28 1.77
CA SER A 87 10.53 10.64 2.73
C SER A 87 9.78 10.25 4.01
N GLU A 88 8.96 11.15 4.53
CA GLU A 88 8.12 10.87 5.70
C GLU A 88 7.09 9.78 5.39
N ARG A 89 6.50 9.79 4.18
CA ARG A 89 5.57 8.75 3.73
C ARG A 89 6.22 7.37 3.75
N LYS A 90 7.41 7.23 3.17
CA LYS A 90 8.13 5.96 3.14
C LYS A 90 8.41 5.45 4.56
N GLY A 91 8.88 6.32 5.44
CA GLY A 91 9.14 5.97 6.84
C GLY A 91 7.88 5.52 7.57
N LYS A 92 6.75 6.21 7.33
CA LYS A 92 5.47 5.89 7.98
C LYS A 92 4.92 4.54 7.52
N MET A 93 5.02 4.23 6.23
CA MET A 93 4.56 2.95 5.70
C MET A 93 5.38 1.78 6.26
N ILE A 94 6.66 1.97 6.49
CA ILE A 94 7.52 0.96 7.12
C ILE A 94 7.17 0.82 8.61
N GLU A 95 7.02 1.92 9.31
CA GLU A 95 6.68 1.94 10.74
C GLU A 95 5.38 1.21 11.04
N LEU A 96 4.37 1.40 10.22
CA LEU A 96 3.04 0.82 10.44
C LEU A 96 2.94 -0.66 10.05
N GLY A 97 3.79 -1.14 9.15
CA GLY A 97 3.67 -2.48 8.60
C GLY A 97 4.27 -3.57 9.47
N ASP A 98 3.56 -4.68 9.58
CA ASP A 98 4.05 -5.91 10.21
C ASP A 98 4.59 -6.89 9.17
N ALA A 99 4.13 -6.78 7.94
CA ALA A 99 4.60 -7.54 6.78
C ALA A 99 4.57 -6.64 5.56
N PHE A 100 5.39 -6.94 4.56
CA PHE A 100 5.56 -6.10 3.38
C PHE A 100 5.42 -6.92 2.10
N ILE A 101 4.56 -6.45 1.20
CA ILE A 101 4.33 -7.10 -0.10
C ILE A 101 4.64 -6.09 -1.20
N ALA A 102 5.46 -6.48 -2.18
CA ALA A 102 5.67 -5.70 -3.39
C ALA A 102 4.84 -6.29 -4.53
N PHE A 103 4.00 -5.46 -5.12
CA PHE A 103 3.20 -5.81 -6.28
C PHE A 103 3.87 -5.23 -7.53
N PRO A 104 3.75 -5.85 -8.71
CA PRO A 104 4.36 -5.29 -9.92
C PRO A 104 3.98 -3.83 -10.12
N GLY A 105 4.97 -2.97 -10.32
CA GLY A 105 4.76 -1.53 -10.44
C GLY A 105 5.97 -0.85 -11.06
N GLY A 106 5.99 0.47 -11.01
CA GLY A 106 7.05 1.27 -11.58
C GLY A 106 8.28 1.39 -10.68
N THR A 107 9.14 2.35 -11.01
CA THR A 107 10.38 2.61 -10.27
C THR A 107 10.16 2.98 -8.82
N GLY A 108 9.04 3.64 -8.50
CA GLY A 108 8.70 3.99 -7.12
C GLY A 108 8.50 2.77 -6.24
N THR A 109 7.80 1.74 -6.74
CA THR A 109 7.61 0.48 -6.02
C THR A 109 8.94 -0.24 -5.81
N LEU A 110 9.81 -0.25 -6.82
CA LEU A 110 11.13 -0.84 -6.71
C LEU A 110 11.97 -0.15 -5.64
N GLU A 111 11.98 1.18 -5.61
CA GLU A 111 12.69 1.95 -4.60
C GLU A 111 12.18 1.64 -3.19
N GLU A 112 10.87 1.63 -3.01
CA GLU A 112 10.25 1.38 -1.72
C GLU A 112 10.56 -0.01 -1.18
N ILE A 113 10.44 -1.05 -2.00
CA ILE A 113 10.72 -2.42 -1.55
C ILE A 113 12.23 -2.64 -1.32
N ALA A 114 13.07 -1.99 -2.12
CA ALA A 114 14.52 -2.06 -1.92
C ALA A 114 14.93 -1.48 -0.58
N GLU A 115 14.31 -0.37 -0.16
CA GLU A 115 14.55 0.23 1.16
C GLU A 115 14.14 -0.72 2.29
N VAL A 116 12.98 -1.36 2.18
CA VAL A 116 12.52 -2.34 3.16
C VAL A 116 13.47 -3.52 3.26
N MET A 117 13.87 -4.10 2.12
CA MET A 117 14.79 -5.22 2.07
C MET A 117 16.14 -4.86 2.70
N SER A 118 16.63 -3.68 2.46
CA SER A 118 17.87 -3.17 3.03
C SER A 118 17.78 -3.10 4.56
N LYS A 119 16.68 -2.57 5.09
CA LYS A 119 16.46 -2.47 6.54
C LYS A 119 16.30 -3.82 7.21
N VAL A 120 15.65 -4.77 6.57
CA VAL A 120 15.53 -6.15 7.05
C VAL A 120 16.93 -6.78 7.11
N SER A 121 17.71 -6.63 6.05
CA SER A 121 19.09 -7.15 5.99
C SER A 121 20.00 -6.58 7.07
N LEU A 122 19.82 -5.30 7.43
CA LEU A 122 20.62 -4.63 8.46
C LEU A 122 20.08 -4.87 9.88
N GLY A 123 18.98 -5.60 10.04
CA GLY A 123 18.40 -5.90 11.35
C GLY A 123 17.54 -4.80 11.95
N TYR A 124 17.24 -3.75 11.21
CA TYR A 124 16.36 -2.67 11.69
C TYR A 124 14.88 -3.06 11.68
N ILE A 125 14.51 -4.02 10.84
CA ILE A 125 13.15 -4.52 10.73
C ILE A 125 13.20 -6.04 10.82
N ASP A 126 12.34 -6.60 11.67
CA ASP A 126 12.15 -8.05 11.76
C ASP A 126 10.74 -8.38 11.29
N ALA A 127 10.55 -8.42 9.96
CA ALA A 127 9.25 -8.63 9.34
C ALA A 127 9.40 -9.35 8.01
N PRO A 128 8.41 -10.16 7.62
CA PRO A 128 8.42 -10.80 6.30
C PRO A 128 8.23 -9.78 5.18
N CYS A 129 8.94 -10.03 4.07
CA CYS A 129 8.89 -9.20 2.88
C CYS A 129 8.68 -10.13 1.66
N ILE A 130 7.63 -9.86 0.91
CA ILE A 130 7.24 -10.68 -0.26
C ILE A 130 7.16 -9.84 -1.52
#